data_90072b30d7e10c7c488fe1098140317e
#
_entry.id   90072b30d7e10c7c488fe1098140317e
#
_cell.length_a   1.000
_cell.length_b   1.000
_cell.length_c   1.000
_cell.angle_alpha   90.00
_cell.angle_beta   90.00
_cell.angle_gamma   90.00
#
_symmetry.space_group_name_H-M   'P 1'
#
loop_
_entity.id
_entity.type
_entity.pdbx_description
1 polymer ?
#
loop_
_entity_poly.entity_id
_entity_poly.type
_entity_poly.pdbx_seq_one_letter_code
_entity_poly.pdbx_strand_id
1 'polypeptide(L)'
;YEINSRAAKAARRMADKQRTKRAKDIARTEIVTAHNQATRAYIQWAIEHRYMQNVYRRWVTSNNDNVCPICVALNGQAVPFDKPYNVPSDIKYNGPEIMAPPVHTNCCCGEEFFTGDNNKIPSIPNKWDSMSEAEKKACVNYYADKSQYAEYKKQLGTENVPKTLEDFQKLKYNNKEEWDKLKAAYRVTK
;
A
#
# COMPACT_ATOMS: atom_id res chain seq x y z
N TYR A 1 -15.35 -35.18 28.68
CA TYR A 1 -15.72 -34.09 27.75
C TYR A 1 -14.89 -34.24 26.50
N GLU A 2 -15.41 -34.96 25.49
CA GLU A 2 -14.80 -34.93 24.13
C GLU A 2 -15.04 -33.55 23.52
N ILE A 3 -14.04 -32.71 23.64
CA ILE A 3 -14.00 -31.46 22.85
C ILE A 3 -14.13 -31.87 21.39
N ASN A 4 -15.19 -31.40 20.76
CA ASN A 4 -15.48 -31.64 19.35
C ASN A 4 -14.18 -31.65 18.51
N SER A 5 -13.69 -32.82 18.16
CA SER A 5 -12.37 -33.03 17.54
C SER A 5 -12.22 -32.29 16.23
N ARG A 6 -13.33 -32.02 15.52
CA ARG A 6 -13.36 -31.20 14.28
C ARG A 6 -13.14 -29.72 14.60
N ALA A 7 -13.78 -29.15 15.62
CA ALA A 7 -13.60 -27.76 15.99
C ALA A 7 -12.18 -27.50 16.52
N ALA A 8 -11.64 -28.39 17.35
CA ALA A 8 -10.27 -28.29 17.84
C ALA A 8 -9.23 -28.39 16.70
N LYS A 9 -9.44 -29.30 15.74
CA LYS A 9 -8.59 -29.40 14.53
C LYS A 9 -8.67 -28.13 13.68
N ALA A 10 -9.88 -27.57 13.46
CA ALA A 10 -10.07 -26.33 12.72
C ALA A 10 -9.38 -25.15 13.41
N ALA A 11 -9.52 -25.00 14.73
CA ALA A 11 -8.86 -23.96 15.50
C ALA A 11 -7.33 -24.05 15.42
N ARG A 12 -6.76 -25.25 15.53
CA ARG A 12 -5.31 -25.46 15.36
C ARG A 12 -4.83 -25.07 13.97
N ARG A 13 -5.53 -25.49 12.90
CA ARG A 13 -5.20 -25.11 11.51
C ARG A 13 -5.24 -23.59 11.30
N MET A 14 -6.23 -22.91 11.87
CA MET A 14 -6.31 -21.44 11.81
C MET A 14 -5.16 -20.78 12.56
N ALA A 15 -4.84 -21.26 13.76
CA ALA A 15 -3.71 -20.73 14.54
C ALA A 15 -2.37 -20.94 13.81
N ASP A 16 -2.15 -22.10 13.19
CA ASP A 16 -0.94 -22.39 12.41
C ASP A 16 -0.86 -21.52 11.16
N LYS A 17 -1.98 -21.32 10.46
CA LYS A 17 -2.04 -20.41 9.29
C LYS A 17 -1.73 -18.97 9.66
N GLN A 18 -2.27 -18.50 10.81
CA GLN A 18 -2.00 -17.14 11.29
C GLN A 18 -0.55 -16.97 11.73
N ARG A 19 0.03 -17.95 12.45
CA ARG A 19 1.44 -17.92 12.85
C ARG A 19 2.37 -17.88 11.62
N THR A 20 2.11 -18.74 10.64
CA THR A 20 2.89 -18.79 9.41
C THR A 20 2.79 -17.47 8.62
N LYS A 21 1.58 -16.89 8.51
CA LYS A 21 1.38 -15.59 7.87
C LYS A 21 2.17 -14.50 8.59
N ARG A 22 2.03 -14.42 9.91
CA ARG A 22 2.74 -13.43 10.74
C ARG A 22 4.26 -13.56 10.60
N ALA A 23 4.80 -14.77 10.64
CA ALA A 23 6.22 -15.03 10.47
C ALA A 23 6.73 -14.55 9.09
N LYS A 24 5.95 -14.81 8.03
CA LYS A 24 6.27 -14.33 6.67
C LYS A 24 6.24 -12.80 6.57
N ASP A 25 5.24 -12.16 7.18
CA ASP A 25 5.10 -10.70 7.15
C ASP A 25 6.25 -10.03 7.92
N ILE A 26 6.66 -10.58 9.07
CA ILE A 26 7.83 -10.13 9.83
C ILE A 26 9.09 -10.30 8.99
N ALA A 27 9.37 -11.52 8.52
CA ALA A 27 10.59 -11.82 7.75
C ALA A 27 10.72 -10.90 6.52
N ARG A 28 9.63 -10.67 5.78
CA ARG A 28 9.62 -9.76 4.63
C ARG A 28 9.94 -8.32 5.05
N THR A 29 9.30 -7.83 6.10
CA THR A 29 9.54 -6.48 6.61
C THR A 29 10.98 -6.30 7.04
N GLU A 30 11.55 -7.26 7.78
CA GLU A 30 12.94 -7.22 8.25
C GLU A 30 13.95 -7.26 7.09
N ILE A 31 13.72 -8.12 6.08
CA ILE A 31 14.58 -8.20 4.89
C ILE A 31 14.58 -6.86 4.13
N VAL A 32 13.40 -6.29 3.89
CA VAL A 32 13.28 -5.00 3.19
C VAL A 32 13.90 -3.87 4.01
N THR A 33 13.71 -3.88 5.32
CA THR A 33 14.32 -2.91 6.25
C THR A 33 15.84 -2.99 6.17
N ALA A 34 16.40 -4.19 6.32
CA ALA A 34 17.84 -4.40 6.28
C ALA A 34 18.46 -3.97 4.93
N HIS A 35 17.80 -4.31 3.83
CA HIS A 35 18.25 -3.91 2.49
C HIS A 35 18.27 -2.38 2.33
N ASN A 36 17.17 -1.71 2.65
CA ASN A 36 17.08 -0.26 2.52
C ASN A 36 18.05 0.46 3.47
N GLN A 37 18.18 -0.01 4.70
CA GLN A 37 19.14 0.57 5.66
C GLN A 37 20.59 0.38 5.21
N ALA A 38 20.97 -0.79 4.72
CA ALA A 38 22.33 -1.06 4.21
C ALA A 38 22.66 -0.15 3.01
N THR A 39 21.71 -0.01 2.06
CA THR A 39 21.90 0.87 0.91
C THR A 39 22.06 2.33 1.36
N ARG A 40 21.22 2.81 2.27
CA ARG A 40 21.32 4.17 2.79
C ARG A 40 22.64 4.41 3.53
N ALA A 41 23.08 3.45 4.35
CA ALA A 41 24.36 3.55 5.07
C ALA A 41 25.54 3.64 4.08
N TYR A 42 25.51 2.86 3.00
CA TYR A 42 26.52 2.94 1.95
C TYR A 42 26.52 4.31 1.25
N ILE A 43 25.35 4.83 0.87
CA ILE A 43 25.23 6.15 0.24
C ILE A 43 25.68 7.26 1.20
N GLN A 44 25.29 7.19 2.48
CA GLN A 44 25.74 8.11 3.52
C GLN A 44 27.28 8.12 3.62
N TRP A 45 27.88 6.95 3.69
CA TRP A 45 29.32 6.81 3.69
C TRP A 45 29.99 7.45 2.46
N ALA A 46 29.42 7.23 1.26
CA ALA A 46 29.91 7.82 0.01
C ALA A 46 29.82 9.37 0.01
N ILE A 47 28.76 9.92 0.61
CA ILE A 47 28.60 11.38 0.76
C ILE A 47 29.67 11.92 1.73
N GLU A 48 29.85 11.29 2.90
CA GLU A 48 30.80 11.71 3.91
C GLU A 48 32.26 11.69 3.40
N HIS A 49 32.58 10.71 2.54
CA HIS A 49 33.89 10.59 1.92
C HIS A 49 34.03 11.36 0.60
N ARG A 50 33.02 12.18 0.24
CA ARG A 50 33.00 13.04 -0.97
C ARG A 50 33.04 12.29 -2.29
N TYR A 51 32.68 11.00 -2.31
CA TYR A 51 32.49 10.24 -3.55
C TYR A 51 31.20 10.60 -4.26
N MET A 52 30.20 11.08 -3.51
CA MET A 52 28.92 11.54 -4.04
C MET A 52 28.54 12.90 -3.47
N GLN A 53 27.97 13.76 -4.30
CA GLN A 53 27.48 15.09 -3.93
C GLN A 53 26.10 15.32 -4.54
N ASN A 54 25.31 16.19 -3.91
CA ASN A 54 23.96 16.53 -4.37
C ASN A 54 23.12 15.26 -4.60
N VAL A 55 23.07 14.39 -3.61
CA VAL A 55 22.38 13.12 -3.68
C VAL A 55 20.89 13.33 -3.39
N TYR A 56 20.07 12.82 -4.27
CA TYR A 56 18.64 12.73 -4.16
C TYR A 56 18.22 11.27 -4.09
N ARG A 57 17.04 11.05 -3.56
CA ARG A 57 16.43 9.72 -3.49
C ARG A 57 14.97 9.79 -3.92
N ARG A 58 14.52 8.75 -4.58
CA ARG A 58 13.15 8.62 -5.08
C ARG A 58 12.50 7.39 -4.48
N TRP A 59 11.27 7.54 -4.05
CA TRP A 59 10.46 6.41 -3.60
C TRP A 59 10.05 5.54 -4.77
N VAL A 60 10.26 4.22 -4.65
CA VAL A 60 9.89 3.24 -5.66
C VAL A 60 9.01 2.17 -5.03
N THR A 61 7.81 1.99 -5.57
CA THR A 61 6.91 0.92 -5.15
C THR A 61 7.19 -0.38 -5.89
N SER A 62 6.77 -1.51 -5.32
CA SER A 62 6.92 -2.84 -5.93
C SER A 62 6.00 -3.09 -7.14
N ASN A 63 5.22 -2.12 -7.58
CA ASN A 63 4.28 -2.19 -8.72
C ASN A 63 3.31 -3.37 -8.71
N ASN A 64 3.04 -3.99 -7.57
CA ASN A 64 2.03 -5.02 -7.43
C ASN A 64 0.69 -4.44 -6.95
N ASP A 65 -0.40 -5.22 -7.13
CA ASP A 65 -1.78 -4.78 -6.85
C ASP A 65 -2.07 -4.49 -5.36
N ASN A 66 -1.12 -4.74 -4.47
CA ASN A 66 -1.31 -4.60 -3.02
C ASN A 66 -0.52 -3.42 -2.42
N VAL A 67 -0.15 -2.44 -3.22
CA VAL A 67 0.53 -1.24 -2.72
C VAL A 67 -0.44 -0.42 -1.89
N CYS A 68 -0.04 -0.04 -0.67
CA CYS A 68 -0.90 0.75 0.21
C CYS A 68 -1.03 2.20 -0.28
N PRO A 69 -2.10 2.92 0.10
CA PRO A 69 -2.34 4.31 -0.34
C PRO A 69 -1.15 5.26 -0.09
N ILE A 70 -0.50 5.13 1.06
CA ILE A 70 0.67 5.94 1.40
C ILE A 70 1.81 5.69 0.41
N CYS A 71 2.14 4.42 0.15
CA CYS A 71 3.20 4.05 -0.79
C CYS A 71 2.87 4.47 -2.23
N VAL A 72 1.60 4.39 -2.65
CA VAL A 72 1.16 4.90 -3.96
C VAL A 72 1.41 6.41 -4.06
N ALA A 73 1.06 7.16 -3.03
CA ALA A 73 1.24 8.61 -2.98
C ALA A 73 2.71 9.05 -2.93
N LEU A 74 3.57 8.24 -2.33
CA LEU A 74 5.01 8.51 -2.30
C LEU A 74 5.72 8.08 -3.59
N ASN A 75 5.12 7.20 -4.39
CA ASN A 75 5.76 6.64 -5.58
C ASN A 75 6.17 7.71 -6.59
N GLY A 76 7.45 7.74 -6.93
CA GLY A 76 8.04 8.73 -7.83
C GLY A 76 8.43 10.04 -7.15
N GLN A 77 8.06 10.26 -5.89
CA GLN A 77 8.48 11.45 -5.16
C GLN A 77 9.99 11.43 -4.94
N ALA A 78 10.66 12.50 -5.37
CA ALA A 78 12.09 12.69 -5.22
C ALA A 78 12.37 13.77 -4.16
N VAL A 79 13.29 13.49 -3.24
CA VAL A 79 13.69 14.41 -2.17
C VAL A 79 15.21 14.41 -2.01
N PRO A 80 15.82 15.49 -1.48
CA PRO A 80 17.22 15.46 -1.04
C PRO A 80 17.47 14.34 -0.05
N PHE A 81 18.70 13.84 0.02
CA PHE A 81 19.05 12.67 0.84
C PHE A 81 18.66 12.83 2.32
N ASP A 82 18.76 14.04 2.86
CA ASP A 82 18.53 14.40 4.26
C ASP A 82 17.08 14.83 4.58
N LYS A 83 16.21 14.91 3.57
CA LYS A 83 14.82 15.41 3.75
C LYS A 83 13.81 14.28 3.79
N PRO A 84 12.73 14.39 4.59
CA PRO A 84 11.65 13.40 4.61
C PRO A 84 10.83 13.43 3.31
N TYR A 85 10.17 12.31 3.04
CA TYR A 85 9.09 12.25 2.04
C TYR A 85 7.83 12.91 2.59
N ASN A 86 7.08 13.56 1.71
CA ASN A 86 5.87 14.28 2.08
C ASN A 86 4.62 13.46 1.74
N VAL A 87 3.83 13.11 2.76
CA VAL A 87 2.53 12.46 2.56
C VAL A 87 1.49 13.53 2.21
N PRO A 88 0.75 13.41 1.09
CA PRO A 88 -0.31 14.34 0.75
C PRO A 88 -1.35 14.46 1.87
N SER A 89 -1.89 15.67 2.05
CA SER A 89 -2.83 16.01 3.14
C SER A 89 -4.18 15.27 3.08
N ASP A 90 -4.55 14.77 1.92
CA ASP A 90 -5.76 13.95 1.71
C ASP A 90 -5.59 12.49 2.17
N ILE A 91 -4.37 12.09 2.53
CA ILE A 91 -4.08 10.78 3.12
C ILE A 91 -3.89 10.91 4.62
N LYS A 92 -4.74 10.23 5.37
CA LYS A 92 -4.59 10.18 6.83
C LYS A 92 -3.35 9.39 7.23
N TYR A 93 -2.33 10.11 7.66
CA TYR A 93 -1.10 9.54 8.21
C TYR A 93 -0.75 10.22 9.53
N ASN A 94 -0.68 9.45 10.60
CA ASN A 94 -0.38 9.95 11.94
C ASN A 94 0.96 9.39 12.48
N GLY A 95 1.80 8.86 11.60
CA GLY A 95 3.11 8.32 11.95
C GLY A 95 4.20 9.41 12.01
N PRO A 96 5.43 9.01 12.32
CA PRO A 96 6.60 9.88 12.28
C PRO A 96 6.92 10.30 10.83
N GLU A 97 7.79 11.29 10.69
CA GLU A 97 8.33 11.67 9.38
C GLU A 97 8.89 10.46 8.62
N ILE A 98 8.53 10.35 7.34
CA ILE A 98 8.94 9.21 6.52
C ILE A 98 10.31 9.51 5.90
N MET A 99 11.34 8.98 6.52
CA MET A 99 12.71 9.12 6.01
C MET A 99 13.09 8.05 4.99
N ALA A 100 12.49 6.86 5.05
CA ALA A 100 12.80 5.73 4.17
C ALA A 100 11.71 4.66 4.24
N PRO A 101 11.60 3.76 3.24
CA PRO A 101 10.83 2.53 3.40
C PRO A 101 11.56 1.54 4.34
N PRO A 102 10.80 0.66 5.05
CA PRO A 102 9.36 0.48 4.98
C PRO A 102 8.56 1.44 5.88
N VAL A 103 7.38 1.88 5.45
CA VAL A 103 6.46 2.72 6.27
C VAL A 103 5.52 1.90 7.13
N HIS A 104 5.34 0.63 6.82
CA HIS A 104 4.40 -0.28 7.50
C HIS A 104 4.83 -1.73 7.36
N THR A 105 4.28 -2.61 8.18
CA THR A 105 4.49 -4.06 8.09
C THR A 105 4.14 -4.56 6.68
N ASN A 106 4.97 -5.44 6.14
CA ASN A 106 4.80 -6.02 4.80
C ASN A 106 4.92 -5.02 3.63
N CYS A 107 5.56 -3.88 3.85
CA CYS A 107 5.95 -2.96 2.80
C CYS A 107 7.08 -3.55 1.97
N CYS A 108 6.98 -3.43 0.63
CA CYS A 108 7.99 -3.93 -0.32
C CYS A 108 8.56 -2.78 -1.17
N CYS A 109 8.48 -1.55 -0.68
CA CYS A 109 9.03 -0.38 -1.36
C CYS A 109 10.53 -0.26 -1.13
N GLY A 110 11.20 0.41 -2.06
CA GLY A 110 12.61 0.74 -1.99
C GLY A 110 12.85 2.19 -2.35
N GLU A 111 14.12 2.55 -2.42
CA GLU A 111 14.58 3.86 -2.86
C GLU A 111 15.53 3.70 -4.05
N GLU A 112 15.42 4.61 -4.99
CA GLU A 112 16.41 4.85 -6.05
C GLU A 112 17.22 6.08 -5.66
N PHE A 113 18.55 5.99 -5.76
CA PHE A 113 19.46 7.09 -5.46
C PHE A 113 20.10 7.63 -6.74
N PHE A 114 20.20 8.94 -6.83
CA PHE A 114 20.81 9.60 -7.98
C PHE A 114 21.47 10.91 -7.57
N THR A 115 22.44 11.36 -8.35
CA THR A 115 23.08 12.66 -8.20
C THR A 115 22.47 13.62 -9.21
N GLY A 116 22.30 14.88 -8.86
CA GLY A 116 21.74 15.89 -9.75
C GLY A 116 22.34 17.26 -9.49
N ASP A 117 22.25 18.14 -10.49
CA ASP A 117 22.49 19.56 -10.26
C ASP A 117 21.35 20.14 -9.43
N ASN A 118 21.69 21.06 -8.51
CA ASN A 118 20.78 21.67 -7.53
C ASN A 118 19.48 22.24 -8.10
N ASN A 119 19.33 22.33 -9.42
CA ASN A 119 18.18 22.92 -10.11
C ASN A 119 17.38 21.92 -10.97
N LYS A 120 17.76 20.66 -11.04
CA LYS A 120 17.06 19.65 -11.85
C LYS A 120 16.94 18.34 -11.11
N ILE A 121 16.05 18.30 -10.10
CA ILE A 121 15.54 17.00 -9.63
C ILE A 121 14.75 16.43 -10.82
N PRO A 122 15.11 15.24 -11.34
CA PRO A 122 14.31 14.61 -12.39
C PRO A 122 12.92 14.33 -11.83
N SER A 123 11.97 15.22 -12.12
CA SER A 123 10.58 15.01 -11.72
C SER A 123 10.00 13.90 -12.60
N ILE A 124 9.87 12.72 -12.05
CA ILE A 124 8.89 11.77 -12.56
C ILE A 124 7.55 12.22 -11.98
N PRO A 125 6.50 12.39 -12.81
CA PRO A 125 5.19 12.72 -12.29
C PRO A 125 4.83 11.75 -11.16
N ASN A 126 4.50 12.28 -9.99
CA ASN A 126 4.01 11.46 -8.92
C ASN A 126 2.71 10.81 -9.41
N LYS A 127 2.63 9.48 -9.33
CA LYS A 127 1.44 8.75 -9.74
C LYS A 127 0.17 9.32 -9.05
N TRP A 128 0.30 9.75 -7.79
CA TRP A 128 -0.79 10.35 -7.03
C TRP A 128 -1.33 11.63 -7.68
N ASP A 129 -0.44 12.51 -8.14
CA ASP A 129 -0.82 13.79 -8.75
C ASP A 129 -1.54 13.60 -10.10
N SER A 130 -1.26 12.50 -10.79
CA SER A 130 -1.91 12.15 -12.07
C SER A 130 -3.23 11.40 -11.91
N MET A 131 -3.57 10.96 -10.69
CA MET A 131 -4.81 10.22 -10.40
C MET A 131 -6.02 11.17 -10.34
N SER A 132 -7.15 10.73 -10.89
CA SER A 132 -8.45 11.39 -10.69
C SER A 132 -8.89 11.29 -9.23
N GLU A 133 -9.79 12.17 -8.80
CA GLU A 133 -10.35 12.13 -7.44
C GLU A 133 -11.04 10.80 -7.10
N ALA A 134 -11.64 10.14 -8.09
CA ALA A 134 -12.24 8.82 -7.91
C ALA A 134 -11.18 7.74 -7.67
N GLU A 135 -10.08 7.76 -8.41
CA GLU A 135 -8.95 6.83 -8.22
C GLU A 135 -8.26 7.06 -6.87
N LYS A 136 -8.07 8.30 -6.46
CA LYS A 136 -7.55 8.63 -5.13
C LYS A 136 -8.46 8.08 -4.02
N LYS A 137 -9.78 8.28 -4.13
CA LYS A 137 -10.77 7.72 -3.19
C LYS A 137 -10.74 6.20 -3.16
N ALA A 138 -10.66 5.54 -4.31
CA ALA A 138 -10.53 4.09 -4.42
C ALA A 138 -9.24 3.59 -3.75
N CYS A 139 -8.14 4.29 -3.94
CA CYS A 139 -6.85 3.97 -3.33
C CYS A 139 -6.91 4.11 -1.79
N VAL A 140 -7.39 5.25 -1.28
CA VAL A 140 -7.51 5.51 0.17
C VAL A 140 -8.42 4.50 0.87
N ASN A 141 -9.53 4.12 0.22
CA ASN A 141 -10.51 3.21 0.78
C ASN A 141 -10.27 1.74 0.42
N TYR A 142 -9.14 1.38 -0.17
CA TYR A 142 -8.88 0.03 -0.70
C TYR A 142 -9.26 -1.10 0.25
N TYR A 143 -8.82 -1.05 1.50
CA TYR A 143 -9.12 -2.13 2.47
C TYR A 143 -10.58 -2.16 2.92
N ALA A 144 -11.21 -0.99 3.07
CA ALA A 144 -12.63 -0.88 3.39
C ALA A 144 -13.48 -1.40 2.22
N ASP A 145 -13.14 -1.02 0.99
CA ASP A 145 -13.81 -1.46 -0.22
C ASP A 145 -13.64 -2.97 -0.46
N LYS A 146 -12.45 -3.51 -0.18
CA LYS A 146 -12.19 -4.94 -0.28
C LYS A 146 -13.06 -5.75 0.69
N SER A 147 -13.21 -5.28 1.92
CA SER A 147 -14.10 -5.90 2.90
C SER A 147 -15.57 -5.78 2.49
N GLN A 148 -15.99 -4.61 2.05
CA GLN A 148 -17.32 -4.34 1.54
C GLN A 148 -17.65 -5.21 0.31
N TYR A 149 -16.74 -5.32 -0.64
CA TYR A 149 -16.87 -6.14 -1.82
C TYR A 149 -17.06 -7.63 -1.48
N ALA A 150 -16.27 -8.15 -0.53
CA ALA A 150 -16.41 -9.53 -0.07
C ALA A 150 -17.78 -9.79 0.58
N GLU A 151 -18.30 -8.81 1.31
CA GLU A 151 -19.62 -8.91 1.94
C GLU A 151 -20.75 -8.85 0.91
N TYR A 152 -20.66 -7.96 -0.10
CA TYR A 152 -21.61 -7.90 -1.20
C TYR A 152 -21.63 -9.21 -2.00
N LYS A 153 -20.47 -9.78 -2.31
CA LYS A 153 -20.39 -11.11 -2.95
C LYS A 153 -21.04 -12.22 -2.14
N LYS A 154 -20.88 -12.19 -0.84
CA LYS A 154 -21.48 -13.19 0.06
C LYS A 154 -22.99 -13.12 0.08
N GLN A 155 -23.57 -11.92 0.02
CA GLN A 155 -25.01 -11.72 0.14
C GLN A 155 -25.75 -11.76 -1.20
N LEU A 156 -25.21 -11.15 -2.24
CA LEU A 156 -25.87 -11.06 -3.54
C LEU A 156 -25.51 -12.17 -4.52
N GLY A 157 -24.48 -12.98 -4.22
CA GLY A 157 -23.90 -13.91 -5.17
C GLY A 157 -22.86 -13.26 -6.09
N THR A 158 -21.96 -14.06 -6.64
CA THR A 158 -20.84 -13.58 -7.46
C THR A 158 -21.25 -13.03 -8.81
N GLU A 159 -22.40 -13.45 -9.33
CA GLU A 159 -22.98 -13.04 -10.61
C GLU A 159 -23.64 -11.66 -10.55
N ASN A 160 -24.08 -11.22 -9.36
CA ASN A 160 -24.81 -9.96 -9.15
C ASN A 160 -23.93 -8.81 -8.65
N VAL A 161 -22.62 -9.03 -8.60
CA VAL A 161 -21.61 -8.06 -8.14
C VAL A 161 -20.51 -7.97 -9.18
N PRO A 162 -19.86 -6.80 -9.38
CA PRO A 162 -18.73 -6.67 -10.32
C PRO A 162 -17.71 -7.78 -10.16
N LYS A 163 -17.08 -8.22 -11.26
CA LYS A 163 -16.18 -9.38 -11.25
C LYS A 163 -14.92 -9.13 -10.42
N THR A 164 -14.40 -7.90 -10.46
CA THR A 164 -13.18 -7.53 -9.76
C THR A 164 -13.43 -6.44 -8.72
N LEU A 165 -12.51 -6.30 -7.76
CA LEU A 165 -12.55 -5.19 -6.80
C LEU A 165 -12.39 -3.83 -7.50
N GLU A 166 -11.58 -3.78 -8.54
CA GLU A 166 -11.38 -2.56 -9.34
C GLU A 166 -12.68 -2.12 -10.02
N ASP A 167 -13.41 -3.04 -10.63
CA ASP A 167 -14.72 -2.74 -11.25
C ASP A 167 -15.74 -2.30 -10.19
N PHE A 168 -15.72 -2.91 -9.01
CA PHE A 168 -16.55 -2.51 -7.88
C PHE A 168 -16.23 -1.08 -7.41
N GLN A 169 -14.96 -0.73 -7.35
CA GLN A 169 -14.52 0.63 -7.00
C GLN A 169 -14.87 1.63 -8.10
N LYS A 170 -14.66 1.30 -9.37
CA LYS A 170 -15.09 2.13 -10.51
C LYS A 170 -16.59 2.40 -10.46
N LEU A 171 -17.40 1.38 -10.21
CA LEU A 171 -18.85 1.53 -10.06
C LEU A 171 -19.18 2.43 -8.86
N LYS A 172 -18.55 2.21 -7.72
CA LYS A 172 -18.80 2.96 -6.48
C LYS A 172 -18.46 4.46 -6.60
N TYR A 173 -17.36 4.81 -7.26
CA TYR A 173 -16.84 6.17 -7.27
C TYR A 173 -17.14 6.95 -8.56
N ASN A 174 -17.44 6.27 -9.67
CA ASN A 174 -17.65 6.91 -10.97
C ASN A 174 -19.09 6.78 -11.49
N ASN A 175 -19.90 5.82 -10.97
CA ASN A 175 -21.26 5.59 -11.45
C ASN A 175 -22.27 5.54 -10.29
N LYS A 176 -22.73 6.72 -9.87
CA LYS A 176 -23.63 6.87 -8.74
C LYS A 176 -24.94 6.10 -8.91
N GLU A 177 -25.51 6.09 -10.13
CA GLU A 177 -26.80 5.44 -10.41
C GLU A 177 -26.71 3.93 -10.21
N GLU A 178 -25.74 3.29 -10.85
CA GLU A 178 -25.51 1.84 -10.72
C GLU A 178 -25.08 1.45 -9.31
N TRP A 179 -24.28 2.31 -8.64
CA TRP A 179 -23.94 2.11 -7.24
C TRP A 179 -25.17 2.14 -6.32
N ASP A 180 -26.11 3.06 -6.54
CA ASP A 180 -27.34 3.14 -5.76
C ASP A 180 -28.25 1.94 -6.00
N LYS A 181 -28.32 1.41 -7.23
CA LYS A 181 -29.02 0.15 -7.56
C LYS A 181 -28.41 -1.04 -6.81
N LEU A 182 -27.09 -1.16 -6.82
CA LEU A 182 -26.37 -2.24 -6.11
C LEU A 182 -26.58 -2.16 -4.59
N LYS A 183 -26.58 -0.95 -4.02
CA LYS A 183 -26.89 -0.74 -2.58
C LYS A 183 -28.33 -1.11 -2.25
N ALA A 184 -29.27 -0.77 -3.12
CA ALA A 184 -30.68 -1.12 -2.92
C ALA A 184 -30.87 -2.65 -2.92
N ALA A 185 -30.27 -3.36 -3.87
CA ALA A 185 -30.27 -4.82 -3.90
C ALA A 185 -29.70 -5.42 -2.62
N TYR A 186 -28.58 -4.91 -2.14
CA TYR A 186 -27.94 -5.36 -0.89
C TYR A 186 -28.82 -5.15 0.35
N ARG A 187 -29.60 -4.05 0.41
CA ARG A 187 -30.50 -3.77 1.54
C ARG A 187 -31.71 -4.70 1.59
N VAL A 188 -32.19 -5.14 0.43
CA VAL A 188 -33.33 -6.06 0.35
C VAL A 188 -32.97 -7.49 0.81
N THR A 189 -31.69 -7.87 0.68
CA THR A 189 -31.19 -9.20 1.08
C THR A 189 -30.73 -9.30 2.53
N LYS A 190 -30.72 -8.19 3.26
CA LYS A 190 -30.31 -8.10 4.66
C LYS A 190 -31.50 -8.15 5.62
#